data_c461bac0951dd00228b31a6fa6530c8d
#
_entry.id   c461bac0951dd00228b31a6fa6530c8d
#
_cell.length_a   1.000
_cell.length_b   1.000
_cell.length_c   1.000
_cell.angle_alpha   90.00
_cell.angle_beta   90.00
_cell.angle_gamma   90.00
#
_symmetry.space_group_name_H-M   'P 1'
#
loop_
_entity.id
_entity.type
_entity.pdbx_description
1 polymer ?
#
loop_
_entity_poly.entity_id
_entity_poly.type
_entity_poly.pdbx_seq_one_letter_code
_entity_poly.pdbx_strand_id
1 'polypeptide(L)'
;MSILENVWWRLDASLDEDTLYWSAALGAAEALLNGTTAIIDHHESPHFIDGSLDIIKSACDFVGVRSNLSYGVTDRWSDGKMTSTVSPQSSITKDAERGLRENQRFLSAGGRGMVGVHASFTCSDETLSAAAELARDLNTGVHIHVAESADDSHAGIRLQDLATDKWLLVHAVHLQEELPGTIAHNPRSNMNNSVGYARPTQRTNTVILGTDGIGADMLEEARLAYVALRNHNVLETPDTVWSWLRNGEAFFPEVRTDTVTWSYDHADSPWHVAFTPGIRCTDVTMNGRDVVQNGVPTQFDMTEIRTKAAEAAHTLHKKLST
;
A
#
# COMPACT_ATOMS: atom_id res chain seq x y z
N MET A 1 16.28 8.75 3.91
CA MET A 1 15.85 9.78 4.89
C MET A 1 15.47 11.11 4.25
N SER A 2 16.32 11.80 3.48
CA SER A 2 16.05 13.17 2.96
C SER A 2 14.69 13.31 2.20
N ILE A 3 14.29 12.35 1.37
CA ILE A 3 13.02 12.40 0.65
C ILE A 3 11.82 12.25 1.60
N LEU A 4 11.94 11.39 2.61
CA LEU A 4 10.90 11.21 3.63
C LEU A 4 10.69 12.52 4.40
N GLU A 5 11.75 13.10 4.95
CA GLU A 5 11.69 14.31 5.78
C GLU A 5 11.24 15.56 5.01
N ASN A 6 11.71 15.73 3.77
CA ASN A 6 11.48 16.95 3.01
C ASN A 6 10.24 16.91 2.12
N VAL A 7 9.71 15.72 1.82
CA VAL A 7 8.56 15.55 0.92
C VAL A 7 7.43 14.81 1.62
N TRP A 8 7.57 13.51 1.86
CA TRP A 8 6.46 12.66 2.25
C TRP A 8 5.87 13.01 3.61
N TRP A 9 6.69 13.14 4.65
CA TRP A 9 6.20 13.45 6.00
C TRP A 9 5.56 14.83 6.11
N ARG A 10 6.02 15.79 5.32
CA ARG A 10 5.38 17.09 5.23
C ARG A 10 4.03 17.03 4.51
N LEU A 11 3.95 16.21 3.49
CA LEU A 11 2.71 15.95 2.75
C LEU A 11 1.69 15.30 3.67
N ASP A 12 2.06 14.22 4.36
CA ASP A 12 1.20 13.49 5.30
C ASP A 12 0.66 14.42 6.40
N ALA A 13 1.51 15.28 6.96
CA ALA A 13 1.12 16.28 7.96
C ALA A 13 0.19 17.37 7.43
N SER A 14 0.11 17.55 6.12
CA SER A 14 -0.72 18.57 5.49
C SER A 14 -2.10 18.07 5.08
N LEU A 15 -2.34 16.74 5.19
CA LEU A 15 -3.62 16.12 4.88
C LEU A 15 -4.70 16.54 5.89
N ASP A 16 -5.89 16.79 5.37
CA ASP A 16 -7.14 16.97 6.09
C ASP A 16 -8.24 16.09 5.45
N GLU A 17 -9.43 16.13 5.99
CA GLU A 17 -10.56 15.31 5.55
C GLU A 17 -10.81 15.43 4.03
N ASP A 18 -10.87 16.65 3.49
CA ASP A 18 -11.17 16.90 2.07
C ASP A 18 -10.04 16.43 1.14
N THR A 19 -8.79 16.78 1.47
CA THR A 19 -7.62 16.37 0.70
C THR A 19 -7.43 14.86 0.73
N LEU A 20 -7.70 14.21 1.87
CA LEU A 20 -7.64 12.77 2.03
C LEU A 20 -8.72 12.07 1.20
N TYR A 21 -9.98 12.54 1.28
CA TYR A 21 -11.09 11.94 0.53
C TYR A 21 -10.84 11.95 -0.98
N TRP A 22 -10.49 13.11 -1.54
CA TRP A 22 -10.31 13.22 -2.99
C TRP A 22 -9.03 12.56 -3.50
N SER A 23 -7.98 12.49 -2.69
CA SER A 23 -6.80 11.70 -3.00
C SER A 23 -7.13 10.20 -3.08
N ALA A 24 -7.85 9.67 -2.08
CA ALA A 24 -8.28 8.29 -2.04
C ALA A 24 -9.26 7.96 -3.19
N ALA A 25 -10.22 8.84 -3.48
CA ALA A 25 -11.17 8.67 -4.57
C ALA A 25 -10.47 8.63 -5.93
N LEU A 26 -9.48 9.51 -6.17
CA LEU A 26 -8.71 9.51 -7.40
C LEU A 26 -7.89 8.23 -7.55
N GLY A 27 -7.14 7.83 -6.50
CA GLY A 27 -6.33 6.61 -6.51
C GLY A 27 -7.17 5.35 -6.75
N ALA A 28 -8.32 5.23 -6.06
CA ALA A 28 -9.25 4.13 -6.24
C ALA A 28 -9.86 4.09 -7.65
N ALA A 29 -10.25 5.25 -8.21
CA ALA A 29 -10.81 5.35 -9.55
C ALA A 29 -9.78 4.99 -10.62
N GLU A 30 -8.54 5.46 -10.50
CA GLU A 30 -7.45 5.10 -11.42
C GLU A 30 -7.11 3.60 -11.32
N ALA A 31 -7.09 3.02 -10.11
CA ALA A 31 -6.91 1.59 -9.93
C ALA A 31 -8.02 0.78 -10.63
N LEU A 32 -9.29 1.16 -10.44
CA LEU A 32 -10.43 0.50 -11.10
C LEU A 32 -10.35 0.58 -12.62
N LEU A 33 -10.03 1.74 -13.18
CA LEU A 33 -9.88 1.95 -14.61
C LEU A 33 -8.68 1.19 -15.21
N ASN A 34 -7.75 0.74 -14.38
CA ASN A 34 -6.66 -0.16 -14.74
C ASN A 34 -6.96 -1.63 -14.37
N GLY A 35 -8.22 -1.98 -14.11
CA GLY A 35 -8.66 -3.36 -13.87
C GLY A 35 -8.42 -3.90 -12.45
N THR A 36 -8.07 -3.04 -11.50
CA THR A 36 -7.88 -3.42 -10.09
C THR A 36 -9.19 -3.25 -9.33
N THR A 37 -9.73 -4.34 -8.78
CA THR A 37 -11.04 -4.37 -8.09
C THR A 37 -10.94 -4.38 -6.57
N ALA A 38 -9.73 -4.49 -6.04
CA ALA A 38 -9.44 -4.47 -4.61
C ALA A 38 -8.05 -3.88 -4.33
N ILE A 39 -7.91 -3.10 -3.29
CA ILE A 39 -6.66 -2.44 -2.88
C ILE A 39 -6.35 -2.71 -1.40
N ILE A 40 -5.06 -2.79 -1.09
CA ILE A 40 -4.54 -2.76 0.27
C ILE A 40 -3.83 -1.42 0.42
N ASP A 41 -4.28 -0.62 1.38
CA ASP A 41 -3.80 0.75 1.58
C ASP A 41 -3.11 0.92 2.92
N HIS A 42 -2.04 1.70 2.92
CA HIS A 42 -1.29 2.11 4.10
C HIS A 42 -1.29 3.63 4.20
N HIS A 43 -2.03 4.16 5.15
CA HIS A 43 -2.30 5.59 5.27
C HIS A 43 -1.62 6.21 6.49
N GLU A 44 -1.10 7.43 6.33
CA GLU A 44 -0.62 8.26 7.43
C GLU A 44 -1.12 9.70 7.27
N SER A 45 -1.67 10.27 8.33
CA SER A 45 -2.10 11.69 8.42
C SER A 45 -2.00 12.17 9.87
N PRO A 46 -0.81 12.54 10.35
CA PRO A 46 -0.56 12.80 11.78
C PRO A 46 -1.41 13.93 12.36
N HIS A 47 -1.90 14.86 11.54
CA HIS A 47 -2.80 15.91 11.99
C HIS A 47 -4.29 15.58 11.84
N PHE A 48 -4.62 14.46 11.17
CA PHE A 48 -5.99 13.96 10.98
C PHE A 48 -6.04 12.44 11.17
N ILE A 49 -5.78 11.94 12.39
CA ILE A 49 -5.70 10.50 12.70
C ILE A 49 -7.11 9.91 12.85
N ASP A 50 -7.87 10.45 13.82
CA ASP A 50 -9.14 9.88 14.27
C ASP A 50 -10.20 10.00 13.15
N GLY A 51 -10.71 8.87 12.66
CA GLY A 51 -11.69 8.80 11.57
C GLY A 51 -11.10 8.80 10.15
N SER A 52 -9.79 8.90 9.98
CA SER A 52 -9.14 8.94 8.67
C SER A 52 -9.43 7.69 7.83
N LEU A 53 -9.46 6.50 8.45
CA LEU A 53 -9.76 5.25 7.76
C LEU A 53 -11.20 5.18 7.24
N ASP A 54 -12.17 5.82 7.92
CA ASP A 54 -13.54 5.91 7.43
C ASP A 54 -13.64 6.80 6.18
N ILE A 55 -12.85 7.88 6.12
CA ILE A 55 -12.80 8.78 4.97
C ILE A 55 -12.27 8.04 3.74
N ILE A 56 -11.15 7.30 3.89
CA ILE A 56 -10.60 6.49 2.79
C ILE A 56 -11.59 5.41 2.37
N LYS A 57 -12.20 4.71 3.35
CA LYS A 57 -13.23 3.71 3.06
C LYS A 57 -14.39 4.30 2.28
N SER A 58 -14.89 5.46 2.68
CA SER A 58 -15.99 6.15 2.02
C SER A 58 -15.65 6.51 0.56
N ALA A 59 -14.43 6.96 0.30
CA ALA A 59 -13.93 7.24 -1.05
C ALA A 59 -13.82 5.97 -1.90
N CYS A 60 -13.30 4.87 -1.34
CA CYS A 60 -13.24 3.58 -2.02
C CYS A 60 -14.64 3.02 -2.31
N ASP A 61 -15.56 3.12 -1.35
CA ASP A 61 -16.96 2.69 -1.52
C ASP A 61 -17.68 3.51 -2.59
N PHE A 62 -17.44 4.83 -2.65
CA PHE A 62 -17.98 5.72 -3.69
C PHE A 62 -17.55 5.28 -5.11
N VAL A 63 -16.29 4.88 -5.25
CA VAL A 63 -15.75 4.35 -6.51
C VAL A 63 -16.21 2.92 -6.77
N GLY A 64 -16.47 2.14 -5.71
CA GLY A 64 -16.87 0.75 -5.77
C GLY A 64 -15.71 -0.25 -5.70
N VAL A 65 -14.51 0.19 -5.32
CA VAL A 65 -13.33 -0.67 -5.12
C VAL A 65 -13.31 -1.22 -3.69
N ARG A 66 -13.02 -2.50 -3.53
CA ARG A 66 -12.84 -3.10 -2.20
C ARG A 66 -11.53 -2.61 -1.59
N SER A 67 -11.54 -2.35 -0.29
CA SER A 67 -10.35 -1.87 0.40
C SER A 67 -10.02 -2.69 1.65
N ASN A 68 -8.73 -2.83 1.92
CA ASN A 68 -8.14 -3.32 3.16
C ASN A 68 -7.22 -2.21 3.67
N LEU A 69 -7.62 -1.54 4.76
CA LEU A 69 -7.04 -0.28 5.17
C LEU A 69 -6.24 -0.42 6.46
N SER A 70 -5.18 0.36 6.58
CA SER A 70 -4.37 0.44 7.80
C SER A 70 -3.84 1.85 8.02
N TYR A 71 -3.91 2.31 9.27
CA TYR A 71 -3.28 3.56 9.67
C TYR A 71 -1.83 3.30 10.10
N GLY A 72 -0.87 3.94 9.47
CA GLY A 72 0.56 3.78 9.71
C GLY A 72 1.02 4.43 11.01
N VAL A 73 0.99 3.68 12.09
CA VAL A 73 1.43 4.12 13.41
C VAL A 73 2.92 4.44 13.41
N THR A 74 3.30 5.56 14.02
CA THR A 74 4.69 5.98 14.11
C THR A 74 4.94 6.87 15.33
N ASP A 75 6.12 6.76 15.94
CA ASP A 75 6.56 7.61 17.05
C ASP A 75 7.28 8.90 16.58
N ARG A 76 7.32 9.15 15.26
CA ARG A 76 7.89 10.40 14.73
C ARG A 76 7.10 11.65 15.12
N TRP A 77 5.85 11.46 15.50
CA TRP A 77 4.96 12.55 15.88
C TRP A 77 4.70 12.51 17.38
N SER A 78 4.77 13.66 18.03
CA SER A 78 4.40 13.82 19.42
C SER A 78 3.76 15.19 19.61
N ASP A 79 2.48 15.20 20.02
CA ASP A 79 1.66 16.41 20.13
C ASP A 79 1.69 17.25 18.82
N GLY A 80 1.61 16.59 17.65
CA GLY A 80 1.64 17.22 16.33
C GLY A 80 2.99 17.77 15.90
N LYS A 81 4.08 17.48 16.61
CA LYS A 81 5.43 17.89 16.28
C LYS A 81 6.25 16.71 15.80
N MET A 82 6.91 16.89 14.67
CA MET A 82 7.76 15.87 14.07
C MET A 82 9.13 15.79 14.75
N THR A 83 9.62 14.56 14.94
CA THR A 83 11.04 14.25 15.20
C THR A 83 11.58 13.36 14.09
N SER A 84 12.78 13.62 13.64
CA SER A 84 13.47 12.79 12.63
C SER A 84 14.08 11.51 13.22
N THR A 85 14.24 11.46 14.54
CA THR A 85 14.93 10.35 15.22
C THR A 85 14.03 9.75 16.28
N VAL A 86 13.81 8.43 16.19
CA VAL A 86 13.09 7.64 17.18
C VAL A 86 14.04 6.61 17.77
N SER A 87 14.14 6.58 19.10
CA SER A 87 14.92 5.54 19.79
C SER A 87 14.07 4.28 19.97
N PRO A 88 14.61 3.07 19.70
CA PRO A 88 13.93 1.82 20.05
C PRO A 88 13.51 1.74 21.51
N GLN A 89 14.27 2.33 22.42
CA GLN A 89 14.02 2.33 23.88
C GLN A 89 13.13 3.48 24.36
N SER A 90 12.65 4.35 23.48
CA SER A 90 11.70 5.40 23.87
C SER A 90 10.34 4.81 24.19
N SER A 91 9.55 5.51 25.00
CA SER A 91 8.16 5.16 25.19
C SER A 91 7.32 5.50 23.96
N ILE A 92 6.20 4.82 23.82
CA ILE A 92 5.19 5.11 22.81
C ILE A 92 4.73 6.57 22.92
N THR A 93 4.59 7.25 21.79
CA THR A 93 4.09 8.62 21.75
C THR A 93 2.56 8.66 21.79
N LYS A 94 1.98 9.80 22.22
CA LYS A 94 0.53 9.98 22.21
C LYS A 94 -0.09 9.85 20.82
N ASP A 95 0.63 10.31 19.78
CA ASP A 95 0.13 10.22 18.41
C ASP A 95 0.23 8.77 17.89
N ALA A 96 1.25 7.99 18.29
CA ALA A 96 1.30 6.55 18.03
C ALA A 96 0.15 5.80 18.74
N GLU A 97 -0.13 6.12 20.00
CA GLU A 97 -1.30 5.56 20.70
C GLU A 97 -2.62 5.91 20.00
N ARG A 98 -2.77 7.13 19.46
CA ARG A 98 -3.97 7.53 18.69
C ARG A 98 -4.07 6.70 17.41
N GLY A 99 -2.95 6.49 16.70
CA GLY A 99 -2.93 5.64 15.51
C GLY A 99 -3.31 4.18 15.80
N LEU A 100 -2.83 3.61 16.92
CA LEU A 100 -3.28 2.28 17.37
C LEU A 100 -4.78 2.26 17.67
N ARG A 101 -5.30 3.28 18.35
CA ARG A 101 -6.74 3.40 18.62
C ARG A 101 -7.56 3.54 17.33
N GLU A 102 -7.08 4.25 16.32
CA GLU A 102 -7.77 4.37 15.03
C GLU A 102 -7.84 3.01 14.30
N ASN A 103 -6.72 2.26 14.24
CA ASN A 103 -6.74 0.89 13.72
C ASN A 103 -7.73 0.01 14.50
N GLN A 104 -7.67 0.05 15.85
CA GLN A 104 -8.58 -0.72 16.70
C GLN A 104 -10.03 -0.37 16.47
N ARG A 105 -10.36 0.94 16.45
CA ARG A 105 -11.71 1.47 16.23
C ARG A 105 -12.28 0.98 14.90
N PHE A 106 -11.52 1.18 13.82
CA PHE A 106 -11.94 0.83 12.47
C PHE A 106 -12.16 -0.68 12.31
N LEU A 107 -11.21 -1.49 12.75
CA LEU A 107 -11.28 -2.95 12.66
C LEU A 107 -12.40 -3.52 13.56
N SER A 108 -12.56 -3.01 14.78
CA SER A 108 -13.62 -3.44 15.70
C SER A 108 -15.02 -3.06 15.22
N ALA A 109 -15.15 -2.00 14.42
CA ALA A 109 -16.39 -1.62 13.74
C ALA A 109 -16.73 -2.48 12.51
N GLY A 110 -15.91 -3.47 12.18
CA GLY A 110 -16.08 -4.36 11.03
C GLY A 110 -15.41 -3.86 9.75
N GLY A 111 -14.55 -2.85 9.84
CA GLY A 111 -13.69 -2.43 8.74
C GLY A 111 -12.71 -3.55 8.35
N ARG A 112 -12.49 -3.75 7.05
CA ARG A 112 -11.47 -4.67 6.57
C ARG A 112 -10.11 -3.98 6.59
N GLY A 113 -9.15 -4.55 7.29
CA GLY A 113 -7.83 -3.96 7.42
C GLY A 113 -6.83 -4.81 8.19
N MET A 114 -5.66 -4.24 8.37
CA MET A 114 -4.60 -4.72 9.24
C MET A 114 -4.20 -3.61 10.21
N VAL A 115 -3.46 -3.93 11.26
CA VAL A 115 -2.84 -2.90 12.10
C VAL A 115 -1.67 -2.30 11.33
N GLY A 116 -1.74 -1.00 10.98
CA GLY A 116 -0.69 -0.32 10.27
C GLY A 116 0.45 0.10 11.20
N VAL A 117 1.68 -0.09 10.76
CA VAL A 117 2.89 0.47 11.39
C VAL A 117 3.76 1.03 10.27
N HIS A 118 4.22 2.27 10.40
CA HIS A 118 4.98 2.90 9.33
C HIS A 118 6.24 2.06 9.00
N ALA A 119 7.19 1.99 9.90
CA ALA A 119 8.41 1.19 9.74
C ALA A 119 9.08 0.94 11.09
N SER A 120 9.98 -0.04 11.17
CA SER A 120 10.65 -0.35 12.42
C SER A 120 11.48 0.83 12.96
N PHE A 121 12.22 1.53 12.11
CA PHE A 121 13.09 2.64 12.50
C PHE A 121 12.34 3.91 12.93
N THR A 122 11.05 3.99 12.67
CA THR A 122 10.18 5.12 13.07
C THR A 122 9.31 4.82 14.28
N CYS A 123 9.49 3.66 14.89
CA CYS A 123 8.74 3.21 16.05
C CYS A 123 9.68 2.73 17.18
N SER A 124 9.26 2.94 18.42
CA SER A 124 9.86 2.33 19.59
C SER A 124 9.55 0.83 19.66
N ASP A 125 10.30 0.08 20.45
CA ASP A 125 10.00 -1.35 20.68
C ASP A 125 8.65 -1.53 21.40
N GLU A 126 8.27 -0.56 22.24
CA GLU A 126 6.96 -0.53 22.90
C GLU A 126 5.83 -0.40 21.87
N THR A 127 5.96 0.51 20.90
CA THR A 127 4.96 0.68 19.83
C THR A 127 4.86 -0.54 18.92
N LEU A 128 5.99 -1.14 18.53
CA LEU A 128 6.00 -2.36 17.73
C LEU A 128 5.31 -3.52 18.45
N SER A 129 5.59 -3.68 19.75
CA SER A 129 4.97 -4.71 20.59
C SER A 129 3.46 -4.49 20.73
N ALA A 130 3.04 -3.26 21.01
CA ALA A 130 1.63 -2.90 21.14
C ALA A 130 0.85 -3.13 19.83
N ALA A 131 1.44 -2.80 18.68
CA ALA A 131 0.83 -3.08 17.37
C ALA A 131 0.69 -4.59 17.11
N ALA A 132 1.72 -5.37 17.43
CA ALA A 132 1.68 -6.84 17.30
C ALA A 132 0.65 -7.48 18.24
N GLU A 133 0.50 -6.99 19.46
CA GLU A 133 -0.52 -7.43 20.41
C GLU A 133 -1.92 -7.11 19.91
N LEU A 134 -2.14 -5.86 19.49
CA LEU A 134 -3.42 -5.44 18.92
C LEU A 134 -3.81 -6.28 17.70
N ALA A 135 -2.87 -6.58 16.80
CA ALA A 135 -3.13 -7.42 15.65
C ALA A 135 -3.53 -8.87 16.04
N ARG A 136 -2.88 -9.43 17.08
CA ARG A 136 -3.27 -10.74 17.63
C ARG A 136 -4.67 -10.72 18.23
N ASP A 137 -4.99 -9.71 19.03
CA ASP A 137 -6.29 -9.56 19.71
C ASP A 137 -7.44 -9.42 18.70
N LEU A 138 -7.19 -8.71 17.60
CA LEU A 138 -8.15 -8.54 16.50
C LEU A 138 -8.11 -9.67 15.46
N ASN A 139 -7.25 -10.69 15.67
CA ASN A 139 -7.07 -11.83 14.77
C ASN A 139 -6.69 -11.41 13.33
N THR A 140 -5.97 -10.31 13.17
CA THR A 140 -5.45 -9.79 11.91
C THR A 140 -3.91 -9.81 11.87
N GLY A 141 -3.31 -9.22 10.83
CA GLY A 141 -1.87 -9.02 10.69
C GLY A 141 -1.46 -7.58 10.93
N VAL A 142 -0.16 -7.32 10.80
CA VAL A 142 0.43 -6.00 10.75
C VAL A 142 0.85 -5.69 9.31
N HIS A 143 0.57 -4.49 8.83
CA HIS A 143 1.03 -3.94 7.57
C HIS A 143 2.15 -2.93 7.85
N ILE A 144 3.38 -3.23 7.44
CA ILE A 144 4.57 -2.48 7.82
C ILE A 144 5.58 -2.40 6.68
N HIS A 145 6.22 -1.24 6.47
CA HIS A 145 7.39 -1.12 5.62
C HIS A 145 8.62 -1.69 6.35
N VAL A 146 9.37 -2.57 5.67
CA VAL A 146 10.48 -3.31 6.28
C VAL A 146 11.70 -3.19 5.42
N ALA A 147 12.77 -2.64 6.00
CA ALA A 147 14.09 -2.59 5.39
C ALA A 147 14.07 -2.09 3.92
N GLU A 148 13.25 -1.03 3.64
CA GLU A 148 13.22 -0.40 2.33
C GLU A 148 14.57 0.23 2.00
N SER A 149 15.18 0.91 2.96
CA SER A 149 16.50 1.50 2.83
C SER A 149 17.49 0.90 3.83
N ALA A 150 18.78 1.18 3.64
CA ALA A 150 19.83 0.77 4.57
C ALA A 150 19.67 1.35 5.98
N ASP A 151 18.93 2.45 6.13
CA ASP A 151 18.62 3.06 7.44
C ASP A 151 17.76 2.14 8.32
N ASP A 152 16.98 1.23 7.72
CA ASP A 152 16.15 0.23 8.41
C ASP A 152 16.75 -1.19 8.37
N SER A 153 18.06 -1.34 8.20
CA SER A 153 18.73 -2.65 8.08
C SER A 153 18.59 -3.55 9.32
N HIS A 154 18.19 -2.99 10.46
CA HIS A 154 17.94 -3.75 11.70
C HIS A 154 16.48 -4.20 11.87
N ALA A 155 15.61 -3.94 10.90
CA ALA A 155 14.20 -4.30 10.96
C ALA A 155 13.98 -5.77 11.29
N GLY A 156 14.71 -6.67 10.61
CA GLY A 156 14.56 -8.11 10.81
C GLY A 156 14.79 -8.55 12.25
N ILE A 157 15.88 -8.09 12.87
CA ILE A 157 16.22 -8.38 14.28
C ILE A 157 15.13 -7.87 15.23
N ARG A 158 14.59 -6.68 14.98
CA ARG A 158 13.56 -6.09 15.85
C ARG A 158 12.19 -6.75 15.71
N LEU A 159 11.90 -7.32 14.55
CA LEU A 159 10.57 -7.87 14.23
C LEU A 159 10.50 -9.40 14.35
N GLN A 160 11.62 -10.11 14.46
CA GLN A 160 11.67 -11.58 14.41
C GLN A 160 10.78 -12.29 15.44
N ASP A 161 10.64 -11.74 16.66
CA ASP A 161 9.83 -12.31 17.73
C ASP A 161 8.37 -11.80 17.70
N LEU A 162 8.05 -10.84 16.84
CA LEU A 162 6.74 -10.19 16.73
C LEU A 162 5.95 -10.65 15.50
N ALA A 163 6.65 -10.83 14.38
CA ALA A 163 6.04 -11.09 13.08
C ALA A 163 5.34 -12.47 13.05
N THR A 164 4.24 -12.54 12.31
CA THR A 164 3.47 -13.76 12.08
C THR A 164 3.14 -13.94 10.61
N ASP A 165 2.65 -15.12 10.22
CA ASP A 165 2.25 -15.44 8.84
C ASP A 165 1.15 -14.50 8.29
N LYS A 166 0.44 -13.77 9.16
CA LYS A 166 -0.58 -12.81 8.78
C LYS A 166 -0.04 -11.44 8.42
N TRP A 167 1.25 -11.17 8.64
CA TRP A 167 1.84 -9.86 8.40
C TRP A 167 2.05 -9.59 6.91
N LEU A 168 1.94 -8.33 6.53
CA LEU A 168 2.31 -7.81 5.21
C LEU A 168 3.58 -6.97 5.36
N LEU A 169 4.68 -7.50 4.85
CA LEU A 169 6.02 -6.92 4.90
C LEU A 169 6.29 -6.20 3.59
N VAL A 170 6.29 -4.87 3.60
CA VAL A 170 6.42 -4.09 2.37
C VAL A 170 7.89 -3.82 2.05
N HIS A 171 8.27 -3.89 0.78
CA HIS A 171 9.60 -3.71 0.20
C HIS A 171 10.60 -4.84 0.47
N ALA A 172 11.04 -5.03 1.71
CA ALA A 172 12.04 -6.03 2.13
C ALA A 172 13.36 -5.99 1.33
N VAL A 173 13.80 -4.79 0.87
CA VAL A 173 14.97 -4.61 -0.01
C VAL A 173 16.27 -4.98 0.68
N HIS A 174 16.48 -4.48 1.89
CA HIS A 174 17.68 -4.68 2.71
C HIS A 174 17.46 -5.65 3.87
N LEU A 175 16.33 -6.35 3.90
CA LEU A 175 16.03 -7.34 4.93
C LEU A 175 17.04 -8.50 4.86
N GLN A 176 17.71 -8.81 5.95
CA GLN A 176 18.69 -9.89 6.03
C GLN A 176 18.09 -11.17 6.61
N GLU A 177 17.23 -11.01 7.60
CA GLU A 177 16.59 -12.11 8.35
C GLU A 177 15.39 -12.67 7.58
N GLU A 178 15.05 -13.91 7.85
CA GLU A 178 13.77 -14.51 7.43
C GLU A 178 12.71 -14.15 8.46
N LEU A 179 11.69 -13.42 8.02
CA LEU A 179 10.50 -13.10 8.82
C LEU A 179 9.29 -13.83 8.24
N PRO A 180 8.37 -14.36 9.07
CA PRO A 180 7.11 -14.89 8.58
C PRO A 180 6.23 -13.77 8.03
N GLY A 181 5.33 -14.10 7.09
CA GLY A 181 4.40 -13.15 6.46
C GLY A 181 4.49 -13.12 4.95
N THR A 182 3.69 -12.26 4.33
CA THR A 182 3.68 -12.02 2.89
C THR A 182 4.52 -10.79 2.57
N ILE A 183 5.35 -10.85 1.52
CA ILE A 183 6.14 -9.70 1.04
C ILE A 183 5.38 -8.99 -0.08
N ALA A 184 5.14 -7.68 0.09
CA ALA A 184 4.69 -6.80 -1.00
C ALA A 184 5.91 -6.22 -1.71
N HIS A 185 6.17 -6.66 -2.93
CA HIS A 185 7.24 -6.16 -3.78
C HIS A 185 6.74 -5.00 -4.64
N ASN A 186 7.39 -3.85 -4.54
CA ASN A 186 7.02 -2.60 -5.21
C ASN A 186 8.12 -2.18 -6.20
N PRO A 187 8.23 -2.80 -7.39
CA PRO A 187 9.39 -2.63 -8.27
C PRO A 187 9.56 -1.19 -8.76
N ARG A 188 8.49 -0.51 -9.14
CA ARG A 188 8.51 0.89 -9.60
C ARG A 188 9.03 1.82 -8.51
N SER A 189 8.46 1.72 -7.32
CA SER A 189 8.84 2.55 -6.18
C SER A 189 10.29 2.33 -5.79
N ASN A 190 10.71 1.07 -5.65
CA ASN A 190 12.08 0.73 -5.31
C ASN A 190 13.10 1.31 -6.32
N MET A 191 12.78 1.27 -7.62
CA MET A 191 13.63 1.88 -8.66
C MET A 191 13.60 3.41 -8.58
N ASN A 192 12.42 4.02 -8.42
CA ASN A 192 12.26 5.48 -8.34
C ASN A 192 13.02 6.06 -7.13
N ASN A 193 12.96 5.38 -6.00
CA ASN A 193 13.61 5.80 -4.75
C ASN A 193 15.10 5.40 -4.70
N SER A 194 15.59 4.67 -5.71
CA SER A 194 16.97 4.18 -5.79
C SER A 194 17.40 3.37 -4.57
N VAL A 195 16.48 2.62 -3.96
CA VAL A 195 16.74 1.83 -2.75
C VAL A 195 17.35 0.47 -3.04
N GLY A 196 17.28 -0.01 -4.28
CA GLY A 196 17.85 -1.28 -4.71
C GLY A 196 16.80 -2.32 -5.12
N TYR A 197 17.22 -3.59 -5.21
CA TYR A 197 16.38 -4.69 -5.62
C TYR A 197 16.14 -5.69 -4.49
N ALA A 198 14.89 -5.94 -4.16
CA ALA A 198 14.47 -6.76 -3.01
C ALA A 198 14.79 -8.26 -3.13
N ARG A 199 15.19 -8.76 -4.32
CA ARG A 199 15.49 -10.18 -4.59
C ARG A 199 14.39 -11.14 -4.11
N PRO A 200 13.13 -10.93 -4.50
CA PRO A 200 11.98 -11.67 -3.94
C PRO A 200 12.07 -13.19 -4.20
N THR A 201 12.75 -13.64 -5.25
CA THR A 201 12.97 -15.07 -5.53
C THR A 201 13.94 -15.78 -4.57
N GLN A 202 14.67 -15.03 -3.75
CA GLN A 202 15.56 -15.59 -2.73
C GLN A 202 14.88 -15.75 -1.37
N ARG A 203 13.58 -15.36 -1.27
CA ARG A 203 12.78 -15.46 -0.05
C ARG A 203 11.87 -16.68 -0.09
N THR A 204 11.57 -17.24 1.07
CA THR A 204 10.59 -18.32 1.23
C THR A 204 9.15 -17.84 1.35
N ASN A 205 8.98 -16.55 1.55
CA ASN A 205 7.68 -15.89 1.71
C ASN A 205 6.82 -15.96 0.44
N THR A 206 5.51 -15.96 0.63
CA THR A 206 4.61 -15.56 -0.47
C THR A 206 4.89 -14.11 -0.86
N VAL A 207 5.05 -13.86 -2.17
CA VAL A 207 5.27 -12.52 -2.71
C VAL A 207 4.01 -12.05 -3.42
N ILE A 208 3.62 -10.81 -3.20
CA ILE A 208 2.61 -10.08 -3.99
C ILE A 208 3.24 -8.85 -4.62
N LEU A 209 2.58 -8.27 -5.63
CA LEU A 209 2.98 -6.99 -6.22
C LEU A 209 2.18 -5.85 -5.61
N GLY A 210 2.83 -4.71 -5.46
CA GLY A 210 2.22 -3.45 -5.07
C GLY A 210 2.77 -2.28 -5.89
N THR A 211 2.03 -1.18 -5.94
CA THR A 211 2.41 0.06 -6.62
C THR A 211 3.13 1.05 -5.70
N ASP A 212 3.00 0.85 -4.38
CA ASP A 212 3.31 1.91 -3.41
C ASP A 212 2.48 3.17 -3.72
N GLY A 213 2.91 4.35 -3.34
CA GLY A 213 2.23 5.63 -3.62
C GLY A 213 2.36 6.13 -5.07
N ILE A 214 2.85 5.32 -6.02
CA ILE A 214 3.08 5.73 -7.41
C ILE A 214 2.54 4.75 -8.44
N GLY A 215 1.50 5.18 -9.15
CA GLY A 215 0.90 4.39 -10.23
C GLY A 215 -0.30 3.56 -9.77
N ALA A 216 -1.01 3.01 -10.75
CA ALA A 216 -2.21 2.21 -10.54
C ALA A 216 -2.32 1.02 -11.51
N ASP A 217 -1.42 0.90 -12.48
CA ASP A 217 -1.43 -0.15 -13.52
C ASP A 217 -0.62 -1.37 -13.06
N MET A 218 -1.33 -2.41 -12.60
CA MET A 218 -0.71 -3.64 -12.10
C MET A 218 -0.10 -4.51 -13.20
N LEU A 219 -0.53 -4.39 -14.46
CA LEU A 219 0.14 -5.06 -15.57
C LEU A 219 1.49 -4.40 -15.87
N GLU A 220 1.56 -3.08 -15.72
CA GLU A 220 2.83 -2.36 -15.84
C GLU A 220 3.78 -2.68 -14.67
N GLU A 221 3.26 -2.81 -13.44
CA GLU A 221 4.06 -3.28 -12.30
C GLU A 221 4.61 -4.69 -12.55
N ALA A 222 3.80 -5.59 -13.12
CA ALA A 222 4.26 -6.94 -13.48
C ALA A 222 5.38 -6.90 -14.54
N ARG A 223 5.28 -6.03 -15.55
CA ARG A 223 6.37 -5.84 -16.54
C ARG A 223 7.65 -5.31 -15.89
N LEU A 224 7.54 -4.30 -15.03
CA LEU A 224 8.70 -3.74 -14.32
C LEU A 224 9.33 -4.76 -13.38
N ALA A 225 8.51 -5.53 -12.66
CA ALA A 225 8.97 -6.62 -11.82
C ALA A 225 9.76 -7.67 -12.64
N TYR A 226 9.24 -8.03 -13.82
CA TYR A 226 9.93 -8.97 -14.72
C TYR A 226 11.25 -8.40 -15.26
N VAL A 227 11.27 -7.13 -15.68
CA VAL A 227 12.50 -6.47 -16.13
C VAL A 227 13.56 -6.44 -15.02
N ALA A 228 13.16 -6.06 -13.78
CA ALA A 228 14.05 -6.06 -12.64
C ALA A 228 14.57 -7.48 -12.31
N LEU A 229 13.67 -8.46 -12.32
CA LEU A 229 14.00 -9.87 -12.12
C LEU A 229 15.05 -10.36 -13.13
N ARG A 230 14.81 -10.12 -14.42
CA ARG A 230 15.71 -10.54 -15.50
C ARG A 230 17.07 -9.86 -15.45
N ASN A 231 17.11 -8.62 -14.99
CA ASN A 231 18.36 -7.90 -14.81
C ASN A 231 19.21 -8.49 -13.66
N HIS A 232 18.58 -9.18 -12.70
CA HIS A 232 19.25 -9.73 -11.52
C HIS A 232 19.29 -11.27 -11.47
N ASN A 233 18.40 -11.96 -12.20
CA ASN A 233 18.36 -13.42 -12.24
C ASN A 233 17.89 -13.92 -13.61
N VAL A 234 18.79 -14.47 -14.39
CA VAL A 234 18.53 -14.86 -15.78
C VAL A 234 17.66 -16.11 -15.96
N LEU A 235 17.43 -16.91 -14.92
CA LEU A 235 16.75 -18.20 -15.02
C LEU A 235 15.23 -18.12 -14.87
N GLU A 236 14.71 -17.02 -14.29
CA GLU A 236 13.28 -16.86 -14.04
C GLU A 236 12.51 -16.43 -15.31
N THR A 237 11.22 -16.78 -15.33
CA THR A 237 10.29 -16.51 -16.43
C THR A 237 9.19 -15.52 -16.02
N PRO A 238 8.40 -14.99 -16.98
CA PRO A 238 7.23 -14.17 -16.64
C PRO A 238 6.21 -14.85 -15.74
N ASP A 239 6.14 -16.19 -15.73
CA ASP A 239 5.22 -16.96 -14.89
C ASP A 239 5.48 -16.71 -13.39
N THR A 240 6.74 -16.51 -13.00
CA THR A 240 7.10 -16.16 -11.61
C THR A 240 6.45 -14.86 -11.20
N VAL A 241 6.58 -13.82 -11.99
CA VAL A 241 5.99 -12.50 -11.70
C VAL A 241 4.47 -12.54 -11.80
N TRP A 242 3.93 -13.33 -12.71
CA TRP A 242 2.50 -13.56 -12.83
C TRP A 242 1.91 -14.19 -11.56
N SER A 243 2.65 -15.11 -10.94
CA SER A 243 2.24 -15.68 -9.66
C SER A 243 2.21 -14.61 -8.56
N TRP A 244 3.17 -13.68 -8.53
CA TRP A 244 3.17 -12.57 -7.56
C TRP A 244 1.98 -11.63 -7.76
N LEU A 245 1.62 -11.33 -9.00
CA LEU A 245 0.42 -10.54 -9.31
C LEU A 245 -0.85 -11.22 -8.78
N ARG A 246 -0.98 -12.55 -8.98
CA ARG A 246 -2.15 -13.31 -8.58
C ARG A 246 -2.22 -13.63 -7.09
N ASN A 247 -1.11 -13.70 -6.40
CA ASN A 247 -1.08 -14.03 -4.97
C ASN A 247 -1.84 -13.00 -4.12
N GLY A 248 -2.02 -11.76 -4.61
CA GLY A 248 -2.86 -10.74 -3.97
C GLY A 248 -4.33 -11.15 -3.78
N GLU A 249 -4.84 -12.11 -4.57
CA GLU A 249 -6.18 -12.68 -4.42
C GLU A 249 -6.42 -13.30 -3.03
N ALA A 250 -5.36 -13.68 -2.30
CA ALA A 250 -5.49 -14.26 -0.97
C ALA A 250 -6.08 -13.27 0.05
N PHE A 251 -5.86 -11.96 -0.14
CA PHE A 251 -6.39 -10.92 0.72
C PHE A 251 -7.86 -10.59 0.42
N PHE A 252 -8.33 -10.93 -0.78
CA PHE A 252 -9.69 -10.66 -1.26
C PHE A 252 -10.23 -11.85 -2.06
N PRO A 253 -10.59 -12.98 -1.41
CA PRO A 253 -11.05 -14.17 -2.12
C PRO A 253 -12.23 -13.93 -3.09
N GLU A 254 -13.05 -12.91 -2.82
CA GLU A 254 -14.18 -12.51 -3.65
C GLU A 254 -13.79 -11.95 -5.03
N VAL A 255 -12.55 -11.47 -5.23
CA VAL A 255 -12.11 -10.98 -6.55
C VAL A 255 -12.07 -12.07 -7.62
N ARG A 256 -12.06 -13.33 -7.22
CA ARG A 256 -12.09 -14.49 -8.14
C ARG A 256 -13.36 -14.56 -8.98
N THR A 257 -14.41 -13.87 -8.59
CA THR A 257 -15.68 -13.77 -9.34
C THR A 257 -15.76 -12.52 -10.19
N ASP A 258 -14.79 -11.62 -10.07
CA ASP A 258 -14.70 -10.43 -10.90
C ASP A 258 -14.10 -10.80 -12.26
N THR A 259 -14.48 -10.06 -13.29
CA THR A 259 -13.90 -10.22 -14.62
C THR A 259 -13.40 -8.88 -15.14
N VAL A 260 -12.26 -8.94 -15.81
CA VAL A 260 -11.63 -7.77 -16.45
C VAL A 260 -11.38 -8.10 -17.91
N THR A 261 -11.88 -7.26 -18.80
CA THR A 261 -11.60 -7.36 -20.24
C THR A 261 -10.50 -6.37 -20.61
N TRP A 262 -9.61 -6.83 -21.46
CA TRP A 262 -8.44 -6.07 -21.88
C TRP A 262 -8.48 -5.78 -23.37
N SER A 263 -7.86 -4.69 -23.81
CA SER A 263 -7.68 -4.30 -25.22
C SER A 263 -6.75 -5.23 -26.00
N TYR A 264 -6.40 -6.38 -25.46
CA TYR A 264 -5.47 -7.34 -26.03
C TYR A 264 -5.91 -8.77 -25.73
N ASP A 265 -6.11 -9.60 -26.76
CA ASP A 265 -6.72 -10.94 -26.67
C ASP A 265 -5.93 -11.94 -25.81
N HIS A 266 -4.63 -11.73 -25.62
CA HIS A 266 -3.76 -12.61 -24.86
C HIS A 266 -3.26 -11.99 -23.54
N ALA A 267 -4.05 -11.11 -22.92
CA ALA A 267 -3.73 -10.52 -21.63
C ALA A 267 -3.77 -11.52 -20.46
N ASP A 268 -4.23 -12.73 -20.68
CA ASP A 268 -4.18 -13.88 -19.77
C ASP A 268 -2.83 -14.65 -19.82
N SER A 269 -1.96 -14.33 -20.77
CA SER A 269 -0.67 -14.96 -20.93
C SER A 269 0.45 -14.14 -20.30
N PRO A 270 1.18 -14.67 -19.29
CA PRO A 270 2.31 -13.99 -18.66
C PRO A 270 3.36 -13.50 -19.67
N TRP A 271 3.65 -14.32 -20.68
CA TRP A 271 4.62 -13.99 -21.72
C TRP A 271 4.17 -12.85 -22.62
N HIS A 272 2.89 -12.82 -23.01
CA HIS A 272 2.34 -11.73 -23.81
C HIS A 272 2.32 -10.42 -23.01
N VAL A 273 1.87 -10.46 -21.76
CA VAL A 273 1.85 -9.27 -20.89
C VAL A 273 3.26 -8.72 -20.66
N ALA A 274 4.26 -9.58 -20.45
CA ALA A 274 5.63 -9.15 -20.20
C ALA A 274 6.25 -8.37 -21.40
N PHE A 275 5.78 -8.63 -22.63
CA PHE A 275 6.38 -8.09 -23.85
C PHE A 275 5.45 -7.17 -24.66
N THR A 276 4.18 -7.03 -24.29
CA THR A 276 3.21 -6.19 -24.99
C THR A 276 2.90 -4.94 -24.17
N PRO A 277 3.41 -3.76 -24.55
CA PRO A 277 3.10 -2.51 -23.85
C PRO A 277 1.70 -1.99 -24.21
N GLY A 278 1.13 -1.16 -23.33
CA GLY A 278 -0.09 -0.41 -23.62
C GLY A 278 -1.38 -1.24 -23.61
N ILE A 279 -1.38 -2.41 -22.98
CA ILE A 279 -2.61 -3.17 -22.71
C ILE A 279 -3.47 -2.32 -21.76
N ARG A 280 -4.73 -2.07 -22.14
CA ARG A 280 -5.66 -1.25 -21.36
C ARG A 280 -6.85 -2.08 -20.91
N CYS A 281 -7.33 -1.84 -19.70
CA CYS A 281 -8.62 -2.32 -19.24
C CYS A 281 -9.72 -1.63 -20.05
N THR A 282 -10.68 -2.42 -20.57
CA THR A 282 -11.85 -1.92 -21.29
C THR A 282 -13.13 -2.10 -20.49
N ASP A 283 -13.28 -3.23 -19.82
CA ASP A 283 -14.49 -3.51 -19.06
C ASP A 283 -14.14 -4.21 -17.75
N VAL A 284 -14.88 -3.89 -16.70
CA VAL A 284 -14.77 -4.53 -15.38
C VAL A 284 -16.15 -4.89 -14.88
N THR A 285 -16.35 -6.15 -14.52
CA THR A 285 -17.54 -6.63 -13.84
C THR A 285 -17.20 -7.10 -12.44
N MET A 286 -17.84 -6.54 -11.42
CA MET A 286 -17.66 -6.89 -10.00
C MET A 286 -18.98 -7.40 -9.42
N ASN A 287 -18.95 -8.58 -8.81
CA ASN A 287 -20.17 -9.19 -8.23
C ASN A 287 -21.34 -9.25 -9.25
N GLY A 288 -21.07 -9.50 -10.53
CA GLY A 288 -22.06 -9.56 -11.61
C GLY A 288 -22.60 -8.20 -12.06
N ARG A 289 -22.00 -7.08 -11.68
CA ARG A 289 -22.35 -5.72 -12.12
C ARG A 289 -21.21 -5.13 -12.91
N ASP A 290 -21.51 -4.54 -14.07
CA ASP A 290 -20.53 -3.80 -14.84
C ASP A 290 -20.23 -2.46 -14.17
N VAL A 291 -19.01 -2.29 -13.73
CA VAL A 291 -18.53 -1.07 -13.05
C VAL A 291 -17.67 -0.20 -13.97
N VAL A 292 -17.10 -0.78 -15.03
CA VAL A 292 -16.46 -0.08 -16.14
C VAL A 292 -16.95 -0.68 -17.45
N GLN A 293 -17.32 0.15 -18.44
CA GLN A 293 -17.71 -0.25 -19.79
C GLN A 293 -17.00 0.64 -20.82
N ASN A 294 -16.35 0.02 -21.79
CA ASN A 294 -15.56 0.72 -22.82
C ASN A 294 -14.59 1.77 -22.25
N GLY A 295 -13.95 1.45 -21.13
CA GLY A 295 -13.01 2.34 -20.43
C GLY A 295 -13.66 3.49 -19.66
N VAL A 296 -14.98 3.49 -19.50
CA VAL A 296 -15.74 4.51 -18.79
C VAL A 296 -16.39 3.92 -17.54
N PRO A 297 -16.23 4.54 -16.36
CA PRO A 297 -16.90 4.07 -15.14
C PRO A 297 -18.43 4.27 -15.26
N THR A 298 -19.19 3.35 -14.67
CA THR A 298 -20.66 3.36 -14.75
C THR A 298 -21.33 4.01 -13.54
N GLN A 299 -20.60 4.18 -12.43
CA GLN A 299 -21.17 4.59 -11.14
C GLN A 299 -20.75 5.99 -10.69
N PHE A 300 -19.70 6.57 -11.28
CA PHE A 300 -19.19 7.88 -10.93
C PHE A 300 -18.69 8.63 -12.15
N ASP A 301 -18.55 9.96 -12.02
CA ASP A 301 -17.97 10.81 -13.07
C ASP A 301 -16.47 11.03 -12.81
N MET A 302 -15.63 10.46 -13.67
CA MET A 302 -14.18 10.61 -13.57
C MET A 302 -13.73 12.07 -13.75
N THR A 303 -14.49 12.88 -14.49
CA THR A 303 -14.19 14.30 -14.66
C THR A 303 -14.38 15.07 -13.35
N GLU A 304 -15.45 14.74 -12.60
CA GLU A 304 -15.69 15.30 -11.27
C GLU A 304 -14.57 14.93 -10.31
N ILE A 305 -14.22 13.63 -10.22
CA ILE A 305 -13.14 13.16 -9.34
C ILE A 305 -11.83 13.89 -9.65
N ARG A 306 -11.43 13.97 -10.93
CA ARG A 306 -10.19 14.67 -11.33
C ARG A 306 -10.22 16.15 -10.99
N THR A 307 -11.36 16.81 -11.19
CA THR A 307 -11.52 18.23 -10.87
C THR A 307 -11.36 18.46 -9.36
N LYS A 308 -12.06 17.67 -8.55
CA LYS A 308 -12.01 17.77 -7.09
C LYS A 308 -10.64 17.41 -6.52
N ALA A 309 -10.03 16.36 -7.03
CA ALA A 309 -8.67 15.99 -6.63
C ALA A 309 -7.63 17.07 -7.00
N ALA A 310 -7.79 17.74 -8.15
CA ALA A 310 -6.93 18.86 -8.53
C ALA A 310 -7.12 20.07 -7.61
N GLU A 311 -8.37 20.40 -7.21
CA GLU A 311 -8.67 21.44 -6.21
C GLU A 311 -8.03 21.12 -4.85
N ALA A 312 -8.18 19.86 -4.39
CA ALA A 312 -7.59 19.38 -3.16
C ALA A 312 -6.06 19.41 -3.20
N ALA A 313 -5.44 18.94 -4.31
CA ALA A 313 -3.99 18.99 -4.50
C ALA A 313 -3.48 20.44 -4.50
N HIS A 314 -4.19 21.38 -5.12
CA HIS A 314 -3.82 22.79 -5.07
C HIS A 314 -3.83 23.34 -3.63
N THR A 315 -4.82 22.97 -2.84
CA THR A 315 -4.92 23.34 -1.41
C THR A 315 -3.75 22.73 -0.62
N LEU A 316 -3.45 21.46 -0.85
CA LEU A 316 -2.32 20.75 -0.22
C LEU A 316 -0.98 21.44 -0.56
N HIS A 317 -0.73 21.75 -1.84
CA HIS A 317 0.49 22.44 -2.25
C HIS A 317 0.65 23.84 -1.64
N LYS A 318 -0.45 24.56 -1.40
CA LYS A 318 -0.40 25.84 -0.67
C LYS A 318 0.06 25.64 0.77
N LYS A 319 -0.44 24.61 1.48
CA LYS A 319 -0.01 24.28 2.84
C LYS A 319 1.48 23.89 2.90
N LEU A 320 1.97 23.19 1.89
CA LEU A 320 3.39 22.79 1.81
C LEU A 320 4.34 23.95 1.53
N SER A 321 3.82 25.07 0.97
CA SER A 321 4.61 26.25 0.60
C SER A 321 4.74 27.26 1.74
N THR A 322 4.01 27.08 2.83
CA THR A 322 4.06 27.89 4.06
C THR A 322 4.94 27.25 5.11
#